data_e5b983f54bc355ce5b110cda07cde1db
#
_entry.id   e5b983f54bc355ce5b110cda07cde1db
#
_cell.length_a   1.000
_cell.length_b   1.000
_cell.length_c   1.000
_cell.angle_alpha   90.00
_cell.angle_beta   90.00
_cell.angle_gamma   90.00
#
_symmetry.space_group_name_H-M   'P 1'
#
loop_
_entity.id
_entity.type
_entity.pdbx_description
1 polymer ?
#
loop_
_entity_poly.entity_id
_entity_poly.type
_entity_poly.pdbx_seq_one_letter_code
_entity_poly.pdbx_strand_id
1 'polypeptide(L)'
;RQRACKEGGGRVGGGGGGGGGGGGGGPSSASMEESQLLMTELPALTPSRGTMLLHRPGHFYHLHQPHLAIPSAQSQTSQAILHNSSSAPHYNTGATSLPAYVQGISSRQLPHHVPRNVASASTHISSLYPEILALIFSYLDVRDKGRAAQVCTAWRDAAYYRSVWRGVEARLHLRKQAPALFASLVRRGVKKVQVLSLRRGLGDVLKGVPNLEALNLSGCYNITDSGLTNAFCQEYPALTELNLSLCKQVTDASLGRIAQYLKNLEHLELGGCCNITNTGLLLIAWGLKRLRKLDLRSCWHVSDQGIAHLAGLNRETADGNLALEHLSLQDCQRLSDEALRHVSIGLTTLKSINLSFCVCITDSGVKHLARMSSLRELNLRSCDNISDIGMAYLAEGGSRISSLDVSFCDKIGDQALVHISQGLFNLKSLSLSACQISDEGICKIAKTLHDLETLNIGQCSRLTDKGLHTIAESMKHLKCIDLYGCTRITTNGLERIMKLPQLSTLNLGLWHVR
;
A
#
# COMPACT_ATOMS: atom_id res chain seq x y z
N ARG A 1 -52.53 16.96 -22.49
CA ARG A 1 -52.52 16.88 -23.97
C ARG A 1 -51.42 15.92 -24.37
N GLN A 2 -51.68 14.66 -24.52
CA GLN A 2 -52.13 13.74 -25.57
C GLN A 2 -51.56 14.02 -26.93
N ARG A 3 -50.77 13.02 -27.43
CA ARG A 3 -50.93 12.16 -28.65
C ARG A 3 -49.58 11.59 -29.02
N ALA A 4 -49.36 10.29 -29.01
CA ALA A 4 -49.90 9.10 -29.70
C ALA A 4 -49.32 8.88 -31.09
N CYS A 5 -48.69 7.66 -31.21
CA CYS A 5 -48.66 6.67 -32.31
C CYS A 5 -47.98 6.97 -33.65
N LYS A 6 -47.11 6.03 -34.14
CA LYS A 6 -47.35 4.86 -35.03
C LYS A 6 -46.02 4.27 -35.46
N GLU A 7 -45.75 3.03 -35.27
CA GLU A 7 -45.93 1.81 -36.06
C GLU A 7 -45.45 1.83 -37.53
N GLY A 8 -44.67 0.74 -37.84
CA GLY A 8 -44.45 0.18 -39.17
C GLY A 8 -43.00 -0.18 -39.37
N GLY A 9 -42.51 -1.41 -39.44
CA GLY A 9 -42.99 -2.61 -40.13
C GLY A 9 -42.08 -2.92 -41.27
N GLY A 10 -41.26 -3.95 -41.25
CA GLY A 10 -41.44 -5.10 -42.04
C GLY A 10 -40.26 -5.55 -42.91
N ARG A 11 -39.92 -6.88 -42.84
CA ARG A 11 -39.43 -7.85 -43.85
C ARG A 11 -37.94 -7.92 -44.12
N VAL A 12 -37.25 -9.09 -43.83
CA VAL A 12 -37.26 -10.46 -44.37
C VAL A 12 -36.43 -10.63 -45.63
N GLY A 13 -35.53 -11.63 -45.55
CA GLY A 13 -34.87 -12.34 -46.66
C GLY A 13 -33.34 -12.36 -46.49
N GLY A 14 -32.63 -13.48 -46.45
CA GLY A 14 -32.87 -14.85 -46.80
C GLY A 14 -31.70 -15.37 -47.63
N GLY A 15 -31.11 -16.54 -47.28
CA GLY A 15 -30.28 -17.38 -48.13
C GLY A 15 -28.76 -17.09 -48.04
N GLY A 16 -27.88 -18.05 -47.89
CA GLY A 16 -27.83 -19.45 -48.08
C GLY A 16 -26.49 -19.87 -48.71
N GLY A 17 -25.88 -20.98 -48.25
CA GLY A 17 -24.82 -21.75 -48.89
C GLY A 17 -23.38 -21.37 -48.46
N GLY A 18 -22.53 -22.21 -47.93
CA GLY A 18 -22.18 -23.58 -48.16
C GLY A 18 -20.75 -23.68 -48.71
N GLY A 19 -19.84 -24.39 -48.08
CA GLY A 19 -18.57 -24.80 -48.69
C GLY A 19 -17.39 -24.87 -47.74
N GLY A 20 -16.97 -26.08 -47.41
CA GLY A 20 -15.87 -26.42 -46.49
C GLY A 20 -14.50 -26.33 -47.15
N GLY A 21 -13.48 -26.42 -46.34
CA GLY A 21 -12.09 -26.62 -46.74
C GLY A 21 -11.16 -26.49 -45.53
N GLY A 22 -10.55 -27.62 -45.14
CA GLY A 22 -9.64 -27.73 -44.03
C GLY A 22 -8.28 -27.06 -44.27
N GLY A 23 -7.55 -26.85 -43.19
CA GLY A 23 -6.14 -26.58 -43.28
C GLY A 23 -5.53 -25.89 -42.09
N GLY A 24 -4.68 -26.54 -41.32
CA GLY A 24 -3.49 -26.01 -40.72
C GLY A 24 -3.61 -25.00 -39.59
N GLY A 25 -3.61 -25.47 -38.33
CA GLY A 25 -3.57 -24.60 -37.17
C GLY A 25 -2.24 -23.91 -36.97
N GLY A 26 -2.15 -22.69 -37.41
CA GLY A 26 -1.23 -21.69 -36.88
C GLY A 26 -1.76 -21.14 -35.54
N PRO A 27 -0.95 -20.58 -34.67
CA PRO A 27 -1.41 -20.00 -33.41
C PRO A 27 -2.46 -18.94 -33.71
N SER A 28 -3.65 -19.10 -33.11
CA SER A 28 -4.76 -18.20 -33.34
C SER A 28 -4.35 -16.77 -33.03
N SER A 29 -4.69 -15.86 -33.94
CA SER A 29 -4.50 -14.41 -33.79
C SER A 29 -5.03 -13.87 -32.44
N ALA A 30 -6.04 -14.52 -31.87
CA ALA A 30 -6.59 -14.20 -30.58
C ALA A 30 -5.57 -14.32 -29.41
N SER A 31 -4.66 -15.32 -29.46
CA SER A 31 -3.64 -15.47 -28.42
C SER A 31 -2.53 -14.42 -28.48
N MET A 32 -2.27 -13.90 -29.67
CA MET A 32 -1.32 -12.79 -29.88
C MET A 32 -1.94 -11.46 -29.48
N GLU A 33 -3.19 -11.20 -29.82
CA GLU A 33 -3.91 -10.00 -29.39
C GLU A 33 -4.10 -9.96 -27.87
N GLU A 34 -4.41 -11.08 -27.22
CA GLU A 34 -4.50 -11.18 -25.77
C GLU A 34 -3.17 -10.84 -25.07
N SER A 35 -2.05 -11.27 -25.60
CA SER A 35 -0.72 -10.95 -25.07
C SER A 35 -0.34 -9.49 -25.34
N GLN A 36 -0.77 -8.93 -26.47
CA GLN A 36 -0.56 -7.52 -26.81
C GLN A 36 -1.45 -6.60 -25.98
N LEU A 37 -2.71 -6.95 -25.70
CA LEU A 37 -3.61 -6.19 -24.83
C LEU A 37 -3.07 -6.05 -23.40
N LEU A 38 -2.41 -7.08 -22.87
CA LEU A 38 -1.73 -7.00 -21.56
C LEU A 38 -0.43 -6.17 -21.61
N MET A 39 0.15 -5.97 -22.79
CA MET A 39 1.43 -5.26 -22.96
C MET A 39 1.29 -3.76 -23.28
N THR A 40 0.17 -3.33 -23.89
CA THR A 40 -0.03 -1.93 -24.31
C THR A 40 -0.45 -0.99 -23.17
N GLU A 41 -0.69 -1.51 -21.96
CA GLU A 41 -1.31 -0.76 -20.88
C GLU A 41 -0.38 -0.44 -19.68
N LEU A 42 0.93 -0.54 -19.84
CA LEU A 42 1.88 -0.05 -18.84
C LEU A 42 2.47 1.30 -19.30
N PRO A 43 2.12 2.42 -18.66
CA PRO A 43 2.91 3.63 -18.79
C PRO A 43 4.30 3.34 -18.21
N ALA A 44 5.34 3.79 -18.91
CA ALA A 44 6.69 3.82 -18.39
C ALA A 44 6.67 4.48 -17.00
N LEU A 45 7.14 3.78 -15.98
CA LEU A 45 7.35 4.35 -14.65
C LEU A 45 8.53 5.33 -14.77
N THR A 46 8.23 6.57 -15.10
CA THR A 46 9.07 7.69 -14.67
C THR A 46 8.82 7.89 -13.18
N PRO A 47 9.84 8.04 -12.33
CA PRO A 47 9.64 8.37 -10.94
C PRO A 47 8.97 9.74 -10.87
N SER A 48 7.67 9.77 -10.60
CA SER A 48 6.95 11.00 -10.35
C SER A 48 7.45 11.58 -9.03
N ARG A 49 8.18 12.69 -9.14
CA ARG A 49 8.37 13.62 -8.03
C ARG A 49 6.98 14.00 -7.52
N GLY A 50 6.66 13.54 -6.33
CA GLY A 50 5.45 13.93 -5.63
C GLY A 50 5.54 15.38 -5.19
N THR A 51 5.11 16.29 -6.06
CA THR A 51 4.78 17.66 -5.65
C THR A 51 3.32 17.64 -5.22
N MET A 52 3.09 17.58 -3.92
CA MET A 52 1.77 17.84 -3.33
C MET A 52 1.42 19.32 -3.55
N LEU A 53 0.55 19.60 -4.51
CA LEU A 53 -0.14 20.88 -4.58
C LEU A 53 -1.24 20.90 -3.53
N LEU A 54 -0.98 21.59 -2.43
CA LEU A 54 -1.95 21.97 -1.41
C LEU A 54 -2.85 23.07 -2.00
N HIS A 55 -4.06 22.71 -2.42
CA HIS A 55 -5.14 23.68 -2.56
C HIS A 55 -5.89 23.77 -1.23
N ARG A 56 -5.61 24.82 -0.47
CA ARG A 56 -6.47 25.31 0.62
C ARG A 56 -7.49 26.32 0.05
N PRO A 57 -8.76 26.26 0.38
CA PRO A 57 -9.64 27.43 0.29
C PRO A 57 -9.54 28.23 1.60
N GLY A 58 -9.04 29.45 1.47
CA GLY A 58 -9.39 30.65 2.21
C GLY A 58 -9.07 30.76 3.69
N HIS A 59 -7.91 31.33 4.02
CA HIS A 59 -7.82 32.44 4.98
C HIS A 59 -6.56 33.25 4.62
N PHE A 60 -6.76 34.53 4.29
CA PHE A 60 -5.73 35.52 4.03
C PHE A 60 -5.13 35.97 5.36
N TYR A 61 -3.83 35.80 5.55
CA TYR A 61 -3.01 36.64 6.40
C TYR A 61 -1.88 37.20 5.57
N HIS A 62 -1.86 38.54 5.46
CA HIS A 62 -0.78 39.29 4.85
C HIS A 62 0.50 39.14 5.68
N LEU A 63 1.57 38.63 5.06
CA LEU A 63 2.93 38.85 5.51
C LEU A 63 3.76 39.39 4.34
N HIS A 64 4.33 40.56 4.56
CA HIS A 64 5.23 41.27 3.66
C HIS A 64 6.43 40.40 3.28
N GLN A 65 6.67 40.25 1.98
CA GLN A 65 7.96 39.79 1.44
C GLN A 65 8.79 41.00 0.95
N PRO A 66 10.09 41.01 1.18
CA PRO A 66 11.01 41.84 0.39
C PRO A 66 11.48 41.08 -0.84
N HIS A 67 11.44 41.74 -1.98
CA HIS A 67 11.95 41.32 -3.28
C HIS A 67 13.46 41.07 -3.27
N LEU A 68 13.89 39.90 -3.75
CA LEU A 68 15.23 39.72 -4.34
C LEU A 68 15.12 38.84 -5.59
N ALA A 69 15.55 39.40 -6.70
CA ALA A 69 15.62 38.76 -7.99
C ALA A 69 16.79 37.77 -8.04
N ILE A 70 16.57 36.59 -8.65
CA ILE A 70 17.62 35.61 -8.92
C ILE A 70 17.61 35.26 -10.41
N PRO A 71 18.79 35.31 -11.09
CA PRO A 71 18.91 34.94 -12.48
C PRO A 71 18.94 33.42 -12.70
N SER A 72 18.38 32.99 -13.82
CA SER A 72 18.36 31.62 -14.31
C SER A 72 19.75 31.04 -14.56
N ALA A 73 20.06 29.89 -13.96
CA ALA A 73 21.18 29.05 -14.34
C ALA A 73 20.70 27.60 -14.52
N GLN A 74 21.00 27.04 -15.67
CA GLN A 74 20.80 25.66 -16.07
C GLN A 74 21.66 24.75 -15.17
N SER A 75 21.06 23.75 -14.53
CA SER A 75 21.79 22.74 -13.75
C SER A 75 21.74 21.38 -14.44
N GLN A 76 22.93 20.92 -14.78
CA GLN A 76 23.22 19.53 -15.16
C GLN A 76 23.11 18.63 -13.93
N THR A 77 22.35 17.54 -14.07
CA THR A 77 22.22 16.47 -13.08
C THR A 77 23.43 15.54 -13.13
N SER A 78 24.18 15.48 -12.04
CA SER A 78 25.18 14.41 -11.80
C SER A 78 24.62 13.42 -10.80
N GLN A 79 24.32 12.22 -11.25
CA GLN A 79 24.08 11.06 -10.39
C GLN A 79 25.42 10.46 -10.02
N ALA A 80 25.78 10.46 -8.74
CA ALA A 80 26.90 9.71 -8.20
C ALA A 80 26.42 8.32 -7.77
N ILE A 81 26.75 7.32 -8.56
CA ILE A 81 26.66 5.89 -8.19
C ILE A 81 28.01 5.50 -7.59
N LEU A 82 28.05 5.21 -6.30
CA LEU A 82 29.22 4.62 -5.65
C LEU A 82 29.26 3.11 -5.94
N HIS A 83 30.11 2.73 -6.88
CA HIS A 83 30.58 1.34 -6.99
C HIS A 83 31.73 1.11 -6.01
N ASN A 84 31.50 0.30 -4.99
CA ASN A 84 32.57 -0.28 -4.20
C ASN A 84 32.97 -1.62 -4.81
N SER A 85 34.12 -1.63 -5.47
CA SER A 85 34.89 -2.84 -5.77
C SER A 85 35.87 -3.10 -4.62
N SER A 86 35.70 -4.18 -3.91
CA SER A 86 36.76 -4.74 -3.08
C SER A 86 36.81 -6.26 -3.18
N SER A 87 37.94 -6.68 -3.63
CA SER A 87 38.56 -7.99 -3.67
C SER A 87 38.19 -8.93 -2.53
N ALA A 88 37.95 -10.18 -2.91
CA ALA A 88 37.82 -11.33 -2.03
C ALA A 88 39.12 -11.68 -1.30
N PRO A 89 39.06 -12.25 -0.12
CA PRO A 89 40.00 -13.25 0.34
C PRO A 89 39.32 -14.63 0.50
N HIS A 90 40.02 -15.61 -0.01
CA HIS A 90 39.79 -17.03 0.24
C HIS A 90 39.77 -17.35 1.74
N TYR A 91 38.75 -18.06 2.21
CA TYR A 91 38.87 -18.95 3.37
C TYR A 91 38.16 -20.28 3.12
N ASN A 92 38.87 -21.28 3.58
CA ASN A 92 38.76 -22.71 3.39
C ASN A 92 37.75 -23.33 4.37
N THR A 93 37.00 -24.32 3.86
CA THR A 93 36.49 -25.54 4.49
C THR A 93 35.87 -25.50 5.88
N GLY A 94 34.63 -25.91 5.92
CA GLY A 94 33.92 -26.39 7.10
C GLY A 94 32.73 -27.24 6.67
N ALA A 95 32.93 -28.54 6.55
CA ALA A 95 31.89 -29.52 6.26
C ALA A 95 30.95 -29.65 7.46
N THR A 96 29.64 -29.50 7.22
CA THR A 96 28.61 -30.04 8.11
C THR A 96 27.64 -30.89 7.30
N SER A 97 27.56 -32.12 7.75
CA SER A 97 26.83 -33.28 7.26
C SER A 97 25.34 -33.09 7.13
N LEU A 98 24.78 -33.49 5.98
CA LEU A 98 23.36 -33.84 5.81
C LEU A 98 23.16 -35.34 6.16
N PRO A 99 22.02 -35.73 6.74
CA PRO A 99 21.80 -37.11 7.16
C PRO A 99 21.46 -38.01 5.97
N ALA A 100 22.10 -39.16 5.99
CA ALA A 100 21.91 -40.28 5.09
C ALA A 100 20.51 -40.91 5.26
N TYR A 101 19.78 -41.03 4.19
CA TYR A 101 18.76 -42.07 4.02
C TYR A 101 18.70 -42.43 2.53
N VAL A 102 19.45 -43.43 2.10
CA VAL A 102 19.17 -44.49 1.13
C VAL A 102 20.31 -45.50 1.17
N GLN A 103 20.11 -46.59 1.85
CA GLN A 103 20.91 -47.82 1.66
C GLN A 103 20.15 -48.73 0.69
N GLY A 104 20.90 -49.29 -0.24
CA GLY A 104 20.61 -50.59 -0.83
C GLY A 104 20.14 -50.61 -2.27
N ILE A 105 21.09 -50.63 -3.23
CA ILE A 105 20.95 -51.50 -4.41
C ILE A 105 22.39 -52.00 -4.80
N SER A 106 22.45 -53.31 -4.89
CA SER A 106 23.56 -54.20 -5.12
C SER A 106 24.35 -53.97 -6.40
N SER A 107 25.65 -54.12 -6.29
CA SER A 107 26.62 -54.22 -7.35
C SER A 107 26.32 -55.30 -8.39
N ARG A 108 26.18 -54.93 -9.66
CA ARG A 108 26.42 -55.80 -10.80
C ARG A 108 27.35 -55.12 -11.80
N GLN A 109 28.35 -55.87 -12.21
CA GLN A 109 29.49 -55.54 -13.07
C GLN A 109 29.06 -54.96 -14.41
N LEU A 110 29.74 -53.91 -14.86
CA LEU A 110 29.69 -53.31 -16.19
C LEU A 110 30.80 -53.85 -17.06
N PRO A 111 30.57 -54.20 -18.33
CA PRO A 111 31.63 -54.43 -19.30
C PRO A 111 32.14 -53.11 -19.88
N HIS A 112 33.47 -53.04 -20.03
CA HIS A 112 34.17 -51.97 -20.71
C HIS A 112 33.82 -51.86 -22.19
N HIS A 113 33.16 -50.79 -22.61
CA HIS A 113 33.35 -50.17 -23.92
C HIS A 113 32.96 -48.69 -23.79
N VAL A 114 33.97 -47.81 -23.76
CA VAL A 114 33.81 -46.38 -23.84
C VAL A 114 33.87 -45.95 -25.31
N PRO A 115 32.79 -45.41 -25.90
CA PRO A 115 32.92 -44.57 -27.08
C PRO A 115 33.19 -43.14 -26.59
N ARG A 116 34.39 -42.64 -26.88
CA ARG A 116 34.67 -41.21 -26.85
C ARG A 116 33.85 -40.52 -27.94
N ASN A 117 32.74 -39.96 -27.57
CA ASN A 117 32.13 -38.79 -28.21
C ASN A 117 31.23 -38.11 -27.15
N VAL A 118 31.83 -37.35 -26.26
CA VAL A 118 31.13 -36.36 -25.49
C VAL A 118 30.94 -35.19 -26.44
N ALA A 119 29.89 -35.25 -27.30
CA ALA A 119 29.29 -34.04 -27.82
C ALA A 119 28.85 -33.24 -26.60
N SER A 120 29.42 -32.06 -26.42
CA SER A 120 28.96 -31.08 -25.42
C SER A 120 27.44 -30.89 -25.64
N ALA A 121 26.64 -31.60 -24.84
CA ALA A 121 25.22 -31.38 -24.78
C ALA A 121 25.07 -29.96 -24.24
N SER A 122 24.91 -28.99 -25.15
CA SER A 122 24.52 -27.64 -24.78
C SER A 122 23.18 -27.77 -24.09
N THR A 123 23.19 -27.62 -22.76
CA THR A 123 21.97 -27.60 -21.96
C THR A 123 21.17 -26.38 -22.38
N HIS A 124 20.27 -26.56 -23.32
CA HIS A 124 19.40 -25.49 -23.79
C HIS A 124 18.24 -25.32 -22.80
N ILE A 125 17.82 -24.08 -22.56
CA ILE A 125 16.74 -23.74 -21.63
C ILE A 125 15.43 -24.48 -21.94
N SER A 126 15.21 -24.92 -23.20
CA SER A 126 14.07 -25.74 -23.59
C SER A 126 14.08 -27.16 -23.03
N SER A 127 15.21 -27.62 -22.45
CA SER A 127 15.30 -28.91 -21.75
C SER A 127 14.79 -28.87 -20.30
N LEU A 128 14.47 -27.68 -19.78
CA LEU A 128 13.88 -27.52 -18.45
C LEU A 128 12.43 -28.02 -18.43
N TYR A 129 12.08 -28.68 -17.32
CA TYR A 129 10.69 -29.07 -17.07
C TYR A 129 9.78 -27.83 -17.03
N PRO A 130 8.52 -27.93 -17.50
CA PRO A 130 7.57 -26.81 -17.51
C PRO A 130 7.38 -26.15 -16.14
N GLU A 131 7.46 -26.91 -15.05
CA GLU A 131 7.32 -26.43 -13.68
C GLU A 131 8.49 -25.53 -13.28
N ILE A 132 9.71 -25.87 -13.73
CA ILE A 132 10.91 -25.05 -13.46
C ILE A 132 10.84 -23.76 -14.28
N LEU A 133 10.42 -23.83 -15.54
CA LEU A 133 10.16 -22.64 -16.35
C LEU A 133 9.10 -21.76 -15.70
N ALA A 134 8.00 -22.35 -15.21
CA ALA A 134 6.95 -21.60 -14.49
C ALA A 134 7.49 -20.94 -13.21
N LEU A 135 8.34 -21.63 -12.45
CA LEU A 135 9.00 -21.07 -11.28
C LEU A 135 9.88 -19.86 -11.65
N ILE A 136 10.72 -20.00 -12.69
CA ILE A 136 11.56 -18.89 -13.19
C ILE A 136 10.67 -17.72 -13.62
N PHE A 137 9.60 -17.98 -14.37
CA PHE A 137 8.70 -16.95 -14.86
C PHE A 137 7.88 -16.28 -13.74
N SER A 138 7.72 -16.93 -12.58
CA SER A 138 7.05 -16.31 -11.44
C SER A 138 7.78 -15.06 -10.93
N TYR A 139 9.11 -15.00 -11.09
CA TYR A 139 9.95 -13.86 -10.71
C TYR A 139 9.99 -12.72 -11.73
N LEU A 140 9.48 -12.94 -12.96
CA LEU A 140 9.41 -11.91 -13.98
C LEU A 140 8.29 -10.90 -13.67
N ASP A 141 8.44 -9.69 -14.17
CA ASP A 141 7.34 -8.73 -14.20
C ASP A 141 6.24 -9.15 -15.22
N VAL A 142 5.08 -8.50 -15.19
CA VAL A 142 3.93 -8.84 -16.06
C VAL A 142 4.30 -8.70 -17.54
N ARG A 143 5.11 -7.70 -17.90
CA ARG A 143 5.54 -7.43 -19.27
C ARG A 143 6.46 -8.53 -19.77
N ASP A 144 7.42 -8.96 -18.96
CA ASP A 144 8.37 -10.00 -19.33
C ASP A 144 7.72 -11.40 -19.30
N LYS A 145 6.72 -11.65 -18.43
CA LYS A 145 5.83 -12.83 -18.55
C LYS A 145 5.15 -12.88 -19.91
N GLY A 146 4.66 -11.72 -20.39
CA GLY A 146 4.07 -11.62 -21.73
C GLY A 146 5.07 -11.86 -22.86
N ARG A 147 6.30 -11.35 -22.74
CA ARG A 147 7.39 -11.60 -23.72
C ARG A 147 7.81 -13.05 -23.73
N ALA A 148 7.99 -13.67 -22.55
CA ALA A 148 8.31 -15.08 -22.43
C ALA A 148 7.26 -15.97 -23.10
N ALA A 149 5.97 -15.63 -22.99
CA ALA A 149 4.87 -16.35 -23.64
C ALA A 149 4.89 -16.27 -25.17
N GLN A 150 5.69 -15.38 -25.77
CA GLN A 150 5.81 -15.22 -27.23
C GLN A 150 7.00 -15.96 -27.84
N VAL A 151 7.88 -16.55 -27.02
CA VAL A 151 9.11 -17.20 -27.49
C VAL A 151 8.82 -18.52 -28.20
N CYS A 152 8.07 -19.42 -27.58
CA CYS A 152 7.64 -20.70 -28.17
C CYS A 152 6.42 -21.27 -27.42
N THR A 153 5.83 -22.34 -27.93
CA THR A 153 4.64 -22.97 -27.33
C THR A 153 4.90 -23.47 -25.91
N ALA A 154 6.03 -24.11 -25.64
CA ALA A 154 6.39 -24.62 -24.33
C ALA A 154 6.51 -23.47 -23.29
N TRP A 155 7.14 -22.35 -23.68
CA TRP A 155 7.26 -21.17 -22.83
C TRP A 155 5.91 -20.48 -22.62
N ARG A 156 5.08 -20.41 -23.64
CA ARG A 156 3.72 -19.89 -23.51
C ARG A 156 2.91 -20.71 -22.50
N ASP A 157 2.98 -22.04 -22.64
CA ASP A 157 2.23 -22.92 -21.76
C ASP A 157 2.75 -22.82 -20.30
N ALA A 158 4.08 -22.80 -20.10
CA ALA A 158 4.68 -22.53 -18.79
C ALA A 158 4.30 -21.14 -18.24
N ALA A 159 4.29 -20.09 -19.07
CA ALA A 159 3.89 -18.75 -18.66
C ALA A 159 2.41 -18.64 -18.30
N TYR A 160 1.56 -19.59 -18.70
CA TYR A 160 0.13 -19.61 -18.38
C TYR A 160 -0.20 -20.42 -17.12
N TYR A 161 0.79 -21.06 -16.47
CA TYR A 161 0.56 -21.70 -15.18
C TYR A 161 0.05 -20.69 -14.16
N ARG A 162 -0.93 -21.09 -13.36
CA ARG A 162 -1.53 -20.22 -12.32
C ARG A 162 -0.52 -19.73 -11.29
N SER A 163 0.50 -20.55 -10.98
CA SER A 163 1.59 -20.19 -10.06
C SER A 163 2.37 -18.96 -10.53
N VAL A 164 2.56 -18.77 -11.83
CA VAL A 164 3.25 -17.62 -12.44
C VAL A 164 2.52 -16.30 -12.17
N TRP A 165 1.19 -16.36 -12.07
CA TRP A 165 0.31 -15.18 -11.92
C TRP A 165 -0.19 -14.98 -10.48
N ARG A 166 0.29 -15.79 -9.55
CA ARG A 166 -0.11 -15.68 -8.14
C ARG A 166 0.24 -14.30 -7.59
N GLY A 167 -0.76 -13.60 -7.02
CA GLY A 167 -0.58 -12.26 -6.45
C GLY A 167 -0.49 -11.13 -7.47
N VAL A 168 -0.54 -11.43 -8.77
CA VAL A 168 -0.51 -10.40 -9.82
C VAL A 168 -1.85 -9.65 -9.86
N GLU A 169 -1.78 -8.31 -9.85
CA GLU A 169 -2.91 -7.43 -10.11
C GLU A 169 -2.97 -7.07 -11.60
N ALA A 170 -4.10 -7.39 -12.24
CA ALA A 170 -4.33 -7.00 -13.64
C ALA A 170 -4.84 -5.56 -13.71
N ARG A 171 -4.15 -4.70 -14.47
CA ARG A 171 -4.52 -3.30 -14.68
C ARG A 171 -5.25 -3.13 -16.01
N LEU A 172 -6.51 -2.66 -15.96
CA LEU A 172 -7.41 -2.69 -17.11
C LEU A 172 -7.91 -1.29 -17.48
N HIS A 173 -7.92 -1.00 -18.79
CA HIS A 173 -8.62 0.13 -19.38
C HIS A 173 -9.87 -0.39 -20.11
N LEU A 174 -11.03 -0.31 -19.48
CA LEU A 174 -12.28 -0.83 -20.02
C LEU A 174 -12.99 0.20 -20.90
N ARG A 175 -12.42 0.47 -22.07
CA ARG A 175 -13.00 1.36 -23.09
C ARG A 175 -13.98 0.65 -24.02
N LYS A 176 -13.78 -0.63 -24.26
CA LYS A 176 -14.60 -1.53 -25.09
C LYS A 176 -14.84 -2.85 -24.35
N GLN A 177 -15.88 -3.58 -24.75
CA GLN A 177 -16.10 -4.95 -24.25
C GLN A 177 -14.95 -5.85 -24.70
N ALA A 178 -14.36 -6.60 -23.77
CA ALA A 178 -13.24 -7.51 -24.04
C ALA A 178 -13.46 -8.88 -23.34
N PRO A 179 -14.46 -9.69 -23.79
CA PRO A 179 -14.77 -10.96 -23.14
C PRO A 179 -13.59 -11.95 -23.19
N ALA A 180 -12.80 -11.94 -24.25
CA ALA A 180 -11.60 -12.77 -24.37
C ALA A 180 -10.55 -12.45 -23.30
N LEU A 181 -10.44 -11.17 -22.89
CA LEU A 181 -9.54 -10.74 -21.82
C LEU A 181 -9.91 -11.40 -20.49
N PHE A 182 -11.20 -11.39 -20.12
CA PHE A 182 -11.65 -11.98 -18.86
C PHE A 182 -11.41 -13.49 -18.82
N ALA A 183 -11.72 -14.21 -19.92
CA ALA A 183 -11.42 -15.64 -20.05
C ALA A 183 -9.92 -15.92 -19.86
N SER A 184 -9.06 -15.05 -20.38
CA SER A 184 -7.62 -15.13 -20.23
C SER A 184 -7.16 -14.91 -18.78
N LEU A 185 -7.72 -13.93 -18.06
CA LEU A 185 -7.43 -13.67 -16.65
C LEU A 185 -7.83 -14.87 -15.77
N VAL A 186 -9.02 -15.42 -15.99
CA VAL A 186 -9.52 -16.59 -15.26
C VAL A 186 -8.63 -17.82 -15.49
N ARG A 187 -8.22 -18.09 -16.74
CA ARG A 187 -7.32 -19.21 -17.08
C ARG A 187 -5.99 -19.09 -16.33
N ARG A 188 -5.42 -17.88 -16.24
CA ARG A 188 -4.19 -17.59 -15.49
C ARG A 188 -4.38 -17.59 -13.97
N GLY A 189 -5.61 -17.62 -13.48
CA GLY A 189 -5.92 -17.56 -12.04
C GLY A 189 -5.69 -16.20 -11.41
N VAL A 190 -5.80 -15.12 -12.21
CA VAL A 190 -5.72 -13.73 -11.69
C VAL A 190 -6.97 -13.45 -10.87
N LYS A 191 -6.76 -12.95 -9.65
CA LYS A 191 -7.79 -12.67 -8.65
C LYS A 191 -7.84 -11.22 -8.20
N LYS A 192 -6.87 -10.39 -8.63
CA LYS A 192 -6.77 -8.97 -8.30
C LYS A 192 -6.85 -8.15 -9.57
N VAL A 193 -7.78 -7.21 -9.62
CA VAL A 193 -8.02 -6.35 -10.78
C VAL A 193 -8.07 -4.89 -10.36
N GLN A 194 -7.27 -4.06 -11.03
CA GLN A 194 -7.36 -2.61 -10.98
C GLN A 194 -7.96 -2.10 -12.29
N VAL A 195 -9.02 -1.30 -12.19
CA VAL A 195 -9.62 -0.63 -13.35
C VAL A 195 -9.12 0.81 -13.39
N LEU A 196 -8.33 1.15 -14.39
CA LEU A 196 -7.73 2.48 -14.54
C LEU A 196 -8.69 3.47 -15.21
N SER A 197 -9.58 2.97 -16.06
CA SER A 197 -10.60 3.80 -16.70
C SER A 197 -11.81 2.95 -17.05
N LEU A 198 -12.97 3.41 -16.61
CA LEU A 198 -14.24 2.73 -16.80
C LEU A 198 -15.20 3.65 -17.55
N ARG A 199 -15.64 3.26 -18.75
CA ARG A 199 -16.73 3.95 -19.44
C ARG A 199 -18.08 3.26 -19.25
N ARG A 200 -18.10 1.93 -19.22
CA ARG A 200 -19.28 1.07 -18.98
C ARG A 200 -18.75 -0.31 -18.56
N GLY A 201 -19.58 -1.11 -17.88
CA GLY A 201 -19.31 -2.55 -17.75
C GLY A 201 -18.57 -2.98 -16.47
N LEU A 202 -18.72 -2.30 -15.34
CA LEU A 202 -18.22 -2.85 -14.06
C LEU A 202 -18.82 -4.23 -13.76
N GLY A 203 -20.11 -4.43 -14.08
CA GLY A 203 -20.77 -5.73 -13.99
C GLY A 203 -20.14 -6.81 -14.87
N ASP A 204 -19.54 -6.42 -16.01
CA ASP A 204 -18.83 -7.36 -16.89
C ASP A 204 -17.54 -7.87 -16.27
N VAL A 205 -16.83 -7.03 -15.50
CA VAL A 205 -15.62 -7.45 -14.75
C VAL A 205 -15.98 -8.51 -13.72
N LEU A 206 -17.02 -8.25 -12.92
CA LEU A 206 -17.45 -9.15 -11.84
C LEU A 206 -17.99 -10.48 -12.39
N LYS A 207 -18.75 -10.43 -13.49
CA LYS A 207 -19.22 -11.64 -14.19
C LYS A 207 -18.09 -12.37 -14.89
N GLY A 208 -17.15 -11.62 -15.49
CA GLY A 208 -16.01 -12.17 -16.23
C GLY A 208 -14.93 -12.80 -15.36
N VAL A 209 -14.80 -12.38 -14.10
CA VAL A 209 -13.81 -12.92 -13.13
C VAL A 209 -14.54 -13.33 -11.85
N PRO A 210 -15.25 -14.48 -11.83
CA PRO A 210 -16.13 -14.87 -10.72
C PRO A 210 -15.42 -15.10 -9.39
N ASN A 211 -14.11 -15.42 -9.41
CA ASN A 211 -13.30 -15.65 -8.20
C ASN A 211 -12.42 -14.43 -7.87
N LEU A 212 -12.89 -13.22 -8.17
CA LEU A 212 -12.18 -11.99 -7.87
C LEU A 212 -12.09 -11.79 -6.35
N GLU A 213 -10.87 -11.62 -5.83
CA GLU A 213 -10.59 -11.37 -4.41
C GLU A 213 -10.40 -9.87 -4.12
N ALA A 214 -9.79 -9.13 -5.07
CA ALA A 214 -9.54 -7.70 -4.91
C ALA A 214 -9.96 -6.92 -6.16
N LEU A 215 -10.75 -5.87 -5.94
CA LEU A 215 -11.20 -4.93 -6.97
C LEU A 215 -10.76 -3.51 -6.60
N ASN A 216 -9.89 -2.94 -7.43
CA ASN A 216 -9.41 -1.58 -7.26
C ASN A 216 -10.02 -0.68 -8.34
N LEU A 217 -10.83 0.29 -7.93
CA LEU A 217 -11.49 1.27 -8.77
C LEU A 217 -11.01 2.69 -8.47
N SER A 218 -9.89 2.82 -7.75
CA SER A 218 -9.38 4.12 -7.32
C SER A 218 -9.16 5.07 -8.49
N GLY A 219 -9.65 6.31 -8.33
CA GLY A 219 -9.55 7.34 -9.37
C GLY A 219 -10.52 7.17 -10.54
N CYS A 220 -11.44 6.22 -10.50
CA CYS A 220 -12.50 6.11 -11.50
C CYS A 220 -13.60 7.16 -11.23
N TYR A 221 -13.36 8.42 -11.62
CA TYR A 221 -14.22 9.58 -11.32
C TYR A 221 -15.64 9.48 -11.87
N ASN A 222 -15.88 8.61 -12.82
CA ASN A 222 -17.17 8.42 -13.48
C ASN A 222 -17.98 7.24 -12.88
N ILE A 223 -17.51 6.60 -11.84
CA ILE A 223 -18.27 5.60 -11.09
C ILE A 223 -19.32 6.33 -10.25
N THR A 224 -20.59 5.92 -10.42
CA THR A 224 -21.76 6.44 -9.73
C THR A 224 -22.41 5.36 -8.87
N ASP A 225 -23.31 5.76 -7.97
CA ASP A 225 -24.10 4.83 -7.18
C ASP A 225 -24.92 3.86 -8.03
N SER A 226 -25.49 4.33 -9.16
CA SER A 226 -26.21 3.46 -10.09
C SER A 226 -25.29 2.42 -10.75
N GLY A 227 -24.06 2.81 -11.07
CA GLY A 227 -23.05 1.89 -11.62
C GLY A 227 -22.67 0.78 -10.64
N LEU A 228 -22.46 1.12 -9.37
CA LEU A 228 -22.16 0.18 -8.29
C LEU A 228 -23.39 -0.68 -7.93
N THR A 229 -24.59 -0.09 -7.91
CA THR A 229 -25.83 -0.83 -7.68
C THR A 229 -26.06 -1.91 -8.74
N ASN A 230 -25.82 -1.59 -10.00
CA ASN A 230 -25.95 -2.56 -11.10
C ASN A 230 -24.86 -3.63 -11.07
N ALA A 231 -23.69 -3.29 -10.59
CA ALA A 231 -22.56 -4.22 -10.49
C ALA A 231 -22.70 -5.17 -9.28
N PHE A 232 -23.05 -4.64 -8.11
CA PHE A 232 -23.28 -5.42 -6.88
C PHE A 232 -24.76 -5.77 -6.73
N CYS A 233 -25.26 -6.63 -7.62
CA CYS A 233 -26.65 -7.10 -7.64
C CYS A 233 -26.83 -8.50 -7.04
N GLN A 234 -25.75 -9.18 -6.70
CA GLN A 234 -25.72 -10.51 -6.09
C GLN A 234 -24.54 -10.62 -5.13
N GLU A 235 -24.45 -11.68 -4.35
CA GLU A 235 -23.33 -11.92 -3.45
C GLU A 235 -22.04 -12.28 -4.21
N TYR A 236 -20.92 -11.73 -3.73
CA TYR A 236 -19.56 -12.01 -4.23
C TYR A 236 -18.69 -12.53 -3.08
N PRO A 237 -18.83 -13.82 -2.69
CA PRO A 237 -18.19 -14.36 -1.50
C PRO A 237 -16.66 -14.37 -1.53
N ALA A 238 -16.06 -14.35 -2.73
CA ALA A 238 -14.62 -14.31 -2.91
C ALA A 238 -14.03 -12.90 -2.73
N LEU A 239 -14.84 -11.83 -2.88
CA LEU A 239 -14.36 -10.45 -2.84
C LEU A 239 -14.12 -10.01 -1.40
N THR A 240 -12.85 -9.82 -1.06
CA THR A 240 -12.37 -9.42 0.28
C THR A 240 -11.77 -8.02 0.31
N GLU A 241 -11.32 -7.50 -0.84
CA GLU A 241 -10.69 -6.18 -0.93
C GLU A 241 -11.43 -5.31 -1.97
N LEU A 242 -11.88 -4.11 -1.56
CA LEU A 242 -12.50 -3.12 -2.46
C LEU A 242 -11.89 -1.74 -2.23
N ASN A 243 -11.35 -1.15 -3.30
CA ASN A 243 -10.82 0.22 -3.27
C ASN A 243 -11.66 1.13 -4.18
N LEU A 244 -12.31 2.13 -3.58
CA LEU A 244 -13.10 3.18 -4.22
C LEU A 244 -12.49 4.57 -4.00
N SER A 245 -11.22 4.66 -3.56
CA SER A 245 -10.57 5.93 -3.26
C SER A 245 -10.69 6.90 -4.44
N LEU A 246 -10.96 8.17 -4.15
CA LEU A 246 -11.14 9.25 -5.12
C LEU A 246 -12.35 9.09 -6.06
N CYS A 247 -13.27 8.16 -5.79
CA CYS A 247 -14.53 8.03 -6.54
C CYS A 247 -15.54 9.05 -6.02
N LYS A 248 -15.47 10.29 -6.51
CA LYS A 248 -16.20 11.45 -5.97
C LYS A 248 -17.73 11.37 -6.08
N GLN A 249 -18.27 10.51 -6.95
CA GLN A 249 -19.72 10.34 -7.14
C GLN A 249 -20.32 9.19 -6.32
N VAL A 250 -19.47 8.50 -5.53
CA VAL A 250 -19.90 7.46 -4.59
C VAL A 250 -20.46 8.11 -3.33
N THR A 251 -21.65 7.67 -2.92
CA THR A 251 -22.34 8.14 -1.72
C THR A 251 -22.70 6.99 -0.78
N ASP A 252 -23.40 7.29 0.31
CA ASP A 252 -23.90 6.29 1.25
C ASP A 252 -24.80 5.23 0.59
N ALA A 253 -25.47 5.56 -0.51
CA ALA A 253 -26.30 4.62 -1.26
C ALA A 253 -25.46 3.43 -1.81
N SER A 254 -24.24 3.70 -2.29
CA SER A 254 -23.31 2.65 -2.69
C SER A 254 -22.88 1.79 -1.50
N LEU A 255 -22.64 2.40 -0.34
CA LEU A 255 -22.26 1.66 0.87
C LEU A 255 -23.38 0.73 1.35
N GLY A 256 -24.63 1.12 1.19
CA GLY A 256 -25.79 0.25 1.43
C GLY A 256 -25.74 -1.02 0.57
N ARG A 257 -25.42 -0.89 -0.72
CA ARG A 257 -25.26 -2.04 -1.62
C ARG A 257 -24.05 -2.91 -1.27
N ILE A 258 -22.92 -2.28 -1.00
CA ILE A 258 -21.69 -2.97 -0.57
C ILE A 258 -21.98 -3.76 0.71
N ALA A 259 -22.59 -3.13 1.71
CA ALA A 259 -22.95 -3.76 2.97
C ALA A 259 -23.95 -4.92 2.81
N GLN A 260 -24.81 -4.86 1.80
CA GLN A 260 -25.81 -5.89 1.52
C GLN A 260 -25.20 -7.13 0.85
N TYR A 261 -24.27 -6.97 -0.11
CA TYR A 261 -23.83 -8.05 -0.99
C TYR A 261 -22.37 -8.50 -0.77
N LEU A 262 -21.52 -7.69 -0.13
CA LEU A 262 -20.10 -8.00 0.06
C LEU A 262 -19.79 -8.37 1.53
N LYS A 263 -20.49 -9.37 2.06
CA LYS A 263 -20.45 -9.78 3.48
C LYS A 263 -19.05 -10.24 3.95
N ASN A 264 -18.20 -10.70 3.03
CA ASN A 264 -16.86 -11.19 3.33
C ASN A 264 -15.76 -10.11 3.14
N LEU A 265 -16.15 -8.83 2.94
CA LEU A 265 -15.19 -7.77 2.75
C LEU A 265 -14.36 -7.55 4.02
N GLU A 266 -13.04 -7.61 3.85
CA GLU A 266 -12.06 -7.40 4.92
C GLU A 266 -11.36 -6.03 4.79
N HIS A 267 -11.16 -5.55 3.57
CA HIS A 267 -10.50 -4.28 3.29
C HIS A 267 -11.39 -3.37 2.43
N LEU A 268 -11.69 -2.17 2.94
CA LEU A 268 -12.47 -1.16 2.23
C LEU A 268 -11.72 0.19 2.25
N GLU A 269 -11.41 0.71 1.07
CA GLU A 269 -10.76 2.00 0.91
C GLU A 269 -11.72 2.99 0.25
N LEU A 270 -12.01 4.09 0.95
CA LEU A 270 -12.92 5.16 0.56
C LEU A 270 -12.23 6.54 0.57
N GLY A 271 -10.90 6.57 0.63
CA GLY A 271 -10.13 7.81 0.75
C GLY A 271 -10.49 8.83 -0.34
N GLY A 272 -10.89 10.04 0.06
CA GLY A 272 -11.30 11.11 -0.86
C GLY A 272 -12.71 10.96 -1.46
N CYS A 273 -13.53 10.03 -0.95
CA CYS A 273 -14.96 9.95 -1.26
C CYS A 273 -15.71 10.99 -0.43
N CYS A 274 -15.75 12.23 -0.88
CA CYS A 274 -16.23 13.38 -0.11
C CYS A 274 -17.75 13.36 0.20
N ASN A 275 -18.54 12.50 -0.44
CA ASN A 275 -19.98 12.38 -0.22
C ASN A 275 -20.37 11.23 0.75
N ILE A 276 -19.39 10.59 1.38
CA ILE A 276 -19.64 9.62 2.45
C ILE A 276 -19.88 10.36 3.76
N THR A 277 -20.95 9.97 4.46
CA THR A 277 -21.39 10.59 5.73
C THR A 277 -21.45 9.58 6.87
N ASN A 278 -21.93 10.01 8.04
CA ASN A 278 -22.16 9.13 9.19
C ASN A 278 -23.14 7.99 8.89
N THR A 279 -24.12 8.21 8.00
CA THR A 279 -25.05 7.17 7.53
C THR A 279 -24.30 6.06 6.80
N GLY A 280 -23.31 6.40 5.98
CA GLY A 280 -22.46 5.42 5.33
C GLY A 280 -21.72 4.55 6.33
N LEU A 281 -21.21 5.14 7.42
CA LEU A 281 -20.53 4.40 8.47
C LEU A 281 -21.48 3.49 9.26
N LEU A 282 -22.73 3.92 9.46
CA LEU A 282 -23.78 3.07 10.03
C LEU A 282 -24.02 1.83 9.15
N LEU A 283 -24.10 2.00 7.83
CA LEU A 283 -24.30 0.89 6.89
C LEU A 283 -23.10 -0.07 6.89
N ILE A 284 -21.89 0.46 6.96
CA ILE A 284 -20.65 -0.35 7.12
C ILE A 284 -20.73 -1.17 8.42
N ALA A 285 -21.04 -0.51 9.54
CA ALA A 285 -21.14 -1.15 10.84
C ALA A 285 -22.22 -2.24 10.89
N TRP A 286 -23.34 -2.01 10.18
CA TRP A 286 -24.44 -2.97 10.08
C TRP A 286 -24.09 -4.20 9.24
N GLY A 287 -23.44 -4.01 8.07
CA GLY A 287 -23.33 -5.05 7.05
C GLY A 287 -21.96 -5.73 6.92
N LEU A 288 -20.85 -5.05 7.26
CA LEU A 288 -19.50 -5.53 6.99
C LEU A 288 -18.80 -6.05 8.28
N LYS A 289 -19.31 -7.14 8.82
CA LYS A 289 -18.84 -7.69 10.12
C LYS A 289 -17.42 -8.30 10.09
N ARG A 290 -16.87 -8.56 8.90
CA ARG A 290 -15.50 -9.08 8.71
C ARG A 290 -14.47 -8.02 8.42
N LEU A 291 -14.89 -6.73 8.40
CA LEU A 291 -14.02 -5.63 8.02
C LEU A 291 -12.87 -5.48 9.02
N ARG A 292 -11.64 -5.55 8.51
CA ARG A 292 -10.38 -5.41 9.27
C ARG A 292 -9.66 -4.11 8.97
N LYS A 293 -9.78 -3.61 7.74
CA LYS A 293 -9.13 -2.37 7.32
C LYS A 293 -10.15 -1.44 6.68
N LEU A 294 -10.23 -0.20 7.22
CA LEU A 294 -11.09 0.85 6.69
C LEU A 294 -10.28 2.14 6.49
N ASP A 295 -10.26 2.66 5.27
CA ASP A 295 -9.65 3.93 4.95
C ASP A 295 -10.73 4.96 4.59
N LEU A 296 -10.82 6.01 5.40
CA LEU A 296 -11.76 7.13 5.27
C LEU A 296 -11.02 8.47 5.10
N ARG A 297 -9.78 8.46 4.63
CA ARG A 297 -8.99 9.67 4.39
C ARG A 297 -9.80 10.73 3.67
N SER A 298 -9.76 11.98 4.15
CA SER A 298 -10.45 13.12 3.52
C SER A 298 -11.95 12.88 3.24
N CYS A 299 -12.62 12.07 4.07
CA CYS A 299 -14.07 11.95 4.10
C CYS A 299 -14.64 13.04 5.02
N TRP A 300 -14.76 14.25 4.53
CA TRP A 300 -14.98 15.47 5.33
C TRP A 300 -16.35 15.54 6.03
N HIS A 301 -17.32 14.70 5.65
CA HIS A 301 -18.64 14.64 6.30
C HIS A 301 -18.72 13.61 7.42
N VAL A 302 -17.65 12.84 7.62
CA VAL A 302 -17.52 11.91 8.75
C VAL A 302 -17.23 12.69 10.02
N SER A 303 -17.97 12.41 11.10
CA SER A 303 -17.83 13.02 12.43
C SER A 303 -17.85 11.96 13.52
N ASP A 304 -17.78 12.40 14.79
CA ASP A 304 -17.80 11.54 15.98
C ASP A 304 -18.98 10.56 15.98
N GLN A 305 -20.15 10.98 15.48
CA GLN A 305 -21.33 10.12 15.37
C GLN A 305 -21.09 8.92 14.46
N GLY A 306 -20.40 9.11 13.33
CA GLY A 306 -20.05 8.01 12.43
C GLY A 306 -19.11 7.01 13.11
N ILE A 307 -18.15 7.50 13.89
CA ILE A 307 -17.24 6.67 14.68
C ILE A 307 -17.99 5.92 15.79
N ALA A 308 -19.00 6.56 16.42
CA ALA A 308 -19.87 5.89 17.39
C ALA A 308 -20.61 4.69 16.78
N HIS A 309 -21.08 4.79 15.53
CA HIS A 309 -21.69 3.67 14.81
C HIS A 309 -20.68 2.53 14.55
N LEU A 310 -19.45 2.84 14.08
CA LEU A 310 -18.40 1.83 13.88
C LEU A 310 -18.01 1.15 15.20
N ALA A 311 -18.00 1.90 16.29
CA ALA A 311 -17.70 1.43 17.64
C ALA A 311 -18.83 0.61 18.29
N GLY A 312 -20.02 0.55 17.67
CA GLY A 312 -21.17 -0.18 18.21
C GLY A 312 -21.75 0.40 19.50
N LEU A 313 -21.56 1.71 19.72
CA LEU A 313 -22.06 2.37 20.94
C LEU A 313 -23.57 2.61 20.89
N ASN A 314 -24.16 2.61 19.71
CA ASN A 314 -25.60 2.68 19.51
C ASN A 314 -26.12 1.29 19.11
N ARG A 315 -26.26 0.39 20.08
CA ARG A 315 -26.62 -1.02 19.88
C ARG A 315 -28.00 -1.23 19.22
N GLU A 316 -28.88 -0.26 19.31
CA GLU A 316 -30.18 -0.33 18.65
C GLU A 316 -30.06 -0.26 17.13
N THR A 317 -28.98 0.35 16.61
CA THR A 317 -28.79 0.57 15.17
C THR A 317 -27.73 -0.34 14.57
N ALA A 318 -26.63 -0.63 15.29
CA ALA A 318 -25.56 -1.50 14.81
C ALA A 318 -24.66 -2.01 15.95
N ASP A 319 -24.23 -3.27 15.86
CA ASP A 319 -23.29 -3.91 16.83
C ASP A 319 -21.84 -3.45 16.67
N GLY A 320 -21.55 -2.56 15.71
CA GLY A 320 -20.20 -2.11 15.39
C GLY A 320 -19.35 -3.08 14.57
N ASN A 321 -18.10 -2.67 14.32
CA ASN A 321 -17.09 -3.44 13.57
C ASN A 321 -16.00 -3.96 14.51
N LEU A 322 -16.34 -4.94 15.31
CA LEU A 322 -15.46 -5.49 16.36
C LEU A 322 -14.19 -6.16 15.83
N ALA A 323 -14.13 -6.50 14.54
CA ALA A 323 -12.95 -7.09 13.89
C ALA A 323 -11.98 -6.06 13.32
N LEU A 324 -12.26 -4.75 13.44
CA LEU A 324 -11.47 -3.70 12.81
C LEU A 324 -10.09 -3.60 13.46
N GLU A 325 -9.04 -3.74 12.64
CA GLU A 325 -7.64 -3.71 13.05
C GLU A 325 -6.92 -2.42 12.62
N HIS A 326 -7.28 -1.87 11.44
CA HIS A 326 -6.65 -0.68 10.87
C HIS A 326 -7.71 0.33 10.46
N LEU A 327 -7.59 1.56 10.96
CA LEU A 327 -8.50 2.66 10.67
C LEU A 327 -7.72 3.91 10.28
N SER A 328 -7.94 4.41 9.05
CA SER A 328 -7.39 5.69 8.61
C SER A 328 -8.50 6.74 8.57
N LEU A 329 -8.30 7.80 9.33
CA LEU A 329 -9.16 8.97 9.46
C LEU A 329 -8.40 10.26 9.11
N GLN A 330 -7.29 10.12 8.35
CA GLN A 330 -6.47 11.26 7.95
C GLN A 330 -7.33 12.36 7.31
N ASP A 331 -7.11 13.61 7.72
CA ASP A 331 -7.80 14.79 7.18
C ASP A 331 -9.34 14.75 7.32
N CYS A 332 -9.85 14.07 8.37
CA CYS A 332 -11.27 14.11 8.74
C CYS A 332 -11.50 15.27 9.70
N GLN A 333 -11.85 16.44 9.17
CA GLN A 333 -11.85 17.73 9.88
C GLN A 333 -12.94 17.89 10.95
N ARG A 334 -13.95 17.01 10.98
CA ARG A 334 -15.08 17.04 11.92
C ARG A 334 -14.92 16.09 13.11
N LEU A 335 -13.77 15.42 13.23
CA LEU A 335 -13.50 14.54 14.34
C LEU A 335 -12.95 15.34 15.52
N SER A 336 -13.49 15.08 16.70
CA SER A 336 -13.03 15.61 17.97
C SER A 336 -12.52 14.51 18.91
N ASP A 337 -12.16 14.87 20.14
CA ASP A 337 -11.75 13.93 21.18
C ASP A 337 -12.82 12.88 21.50
N GLU A 338 -14.10 13.21 21.25
CA GLU A 338 -15.21 12.29 21.43
C GLU A 338 -15.13 11.10 20.47
N ALA A 339 -14.67 11.31 19.22
CA ALA A 339 -14.38 10.19 18.31
C ALA A 339 -13.37 9.22 18.92
N LEU A 340 -12.30 9.73 19.53
CA LEU A 340 -11.26 8.90 20.14
C LEU A 340 -11.76 8.16 21.38
N ARG A 341 -12.65 8.79 22.15
CA ARG A 341 -13.37 8.11 23.23
C ARG A 341 -14.20 6.95 22.70
N HIS A 342 -14.96 7.15 21.59
CA HIS A 342 -15.73 6.10 20.95
C HIS A 342 -14.83 4.95 20.45
N VAL A 343 -13.73 5.27 19.78
CA VAL A 343 -12.73 4.28 19.34
C VAL A 343 -12.24 3.43 20.50
N SER A 344 -11.85 4.08 21.61
CA SER A 344 -11.26 3.38 22.77
C SER A 344 -12.24 2.44 23.47
N ILE A 345 -13.54 2.71 23.41
CA ILE A 345 -14.59 1.90 24.04
C ILE A 345 -14.99 0.72 23.16
N GLY A 346 -15.20 0.96 21.84
CA GLY A 346 -15.83 -0.03 20.97
C GLY A 346 -14.86 -0.78 20.05
N LEU A 347 -13.75 -0.18 19.61
CA LEU A 347 -12.83 -0.82 18.66
C LEU A 347 -11.63 -1.47 19.38
N THR A 348 -11.93 -2.41 20.25
CA THR A 348 -10.93 -3.02 21.15
C THR A 348 -9.87 -3.87 20.45
N THR A 349 -10.08 -4.26 19.20
CA THR A 349 -9.12 -5.01 18.36
C THR A 349 -8.23 -4.13 17.51
N LEU A 350 -8.43 -2.79 17.55
CA LEU A 350 -7.72 -1.85 16.70
C LEU A 350 -6.22 -1.84 17.00
N LYS A 351 -5.40 -2.06 15.97
CA LYS A 351 -3.92 -2.10 16.02
C LYS A 351 -3.29 -0.84 15.49
N SER A 352 -3.91 -0.21 14.49
CA SER A 352 -3.37 0.97 13.81
C SER A 352 -4.45 2.02 13.60
N ILE A 353 -4.16 3.26 13.98
CA ILE A 353 -5.01 4.41 13.70
C ILE A 353 -4.19 5.57 13.12
N ASN A 354 -4.68 6.12 12.00
CA ASN A 354 -4.11 7.31 11.39
C ASN A 354 -5.08 8.49 11.53
N LEU A 355 -4.66 9.49 12.28
CA LEU A 355 -5.39 10.73 12.59
C LEU A 355 -4.66 11.96 12.04
N SER A 356 -3.69 11.78 11.13
CA SER A 356 -2.92 12.90 10.62
C SER A 356 -3.80 13.98 10.02
N PHE A 357 -3.45 15.25 10.26
CA PHE A 357 -4.20 16.42 9.82
C PHE A 357 -5.60 16.57 10.46
N CYS A 358 -5.90 15.92 11.59
CA CYS A 358 -7.15 16.10 12.33
C CYS A 358 -6.99 17.24 13.35
N VAL A 359 -7.34 18.46 12.97
CA VAL A 359 -7.03 19.69 13.73
C VAL A 359 -7.83 19.88 15.03
N CYS A 360 -8.97 19.19 15.18
CA CYS A 360 -9.82 19.31 16.38
C CYS A 360 -9.48 18.26 17.45
N ILE A 361 -8.53 17.37 17.21
CA ILE A 361 -8.08 16.39 18.20
C ILE A 361 -7.04 17.04 19.11
N THR A 362 -7.18 16.80 20.42
CA THR A 362 -6.31 17.34 21.48
C THR A 362 -5.69 16.23 22.33
N ASP A 363 -4.86 16.61 23.30
CA ASP A 363 -4.27 15.71 24.29
C ASP A 363 -5.33 14.90 25.06
N SER A 364 -6.54 15.47 25.27
CA SER A 364 -7.66 14.77 25.92
C SER A 364 -8.12 13.57 25.12
N GLY A 365 -8.14 13.66 23.79
CA GLY A 365 -8.44 12.54 22.92
C GLY A 365 -7.37 11.45 22.99
N VAL A 366 -6.09 11.83 22.97
CA VAL A 366 -4.95 10.90 23.10
C VAL A 366 -5.01 10.11 24.41
N LYS A 367 -5.46 10.74 25.51
CA LYS A 367 -5.67 10.06 26.81
C LYS A 367 -6.61 8.84 26.71
N HIS A 368 -7.62 8.88 25.83
CA HIS A 368 -8.49 7.72 25.58
C HIS A 368 -7.74 6.61 24.86
N LEU A 369 -6.95 6.94 23.83
CA LEU A 369 -6.16 5.96 23.06
C LEU A 369 -5.06 5.30 23.90
N ALA A 370 -4.49 6.02 24.87
CA ALA A 370 -3.46 5.53 25.76
C ALA A 370 -3.87 4.27 26.56
N ARG A 371 -5.17 4.07 26.77
CA ARG A 371 -5.74 2.92 27.48
C ARG A 371 -5.94 1.68 26.60
N MET A 372 -5.72 1.78 25.28
CA MET A 372 -5.95 0.70 24.34
C MET A 372 -4.75 -0.25 24.30
N SER A 373 -4.87 -1.42 24.93
CA SER A 373 -3.81 -2.44 24.95
C SER A 373 -3.52 -3.08 23.59
N SER A 374 -4.47 -3.01 22.65
CA SER A 374 -4.34 -3.54 21.28
C SER A 374 -3.55 -2.63 20.36
N LEU A 375 -3.51 -1.30 20.61
CA LEU A 375 -2.93 -0.31 19.72
C LEU A 375 -1.41 -0.49 19.62
N ARG A 376 -0.90 -0.45 18.37
CA ARG A 376 0.52 -0.60 18.01
C ARG A 376 1.04 0.56 17.20
N GLU A 377 0.20 1.16 16.37
CA GLU A 377 0.59 2.22 15.45
C GLU A 377 -0.35 3.41 15.63
N LEU A 378 0.22 4.55 15.95
CA LEU A 378 -0.50 5.81 16.14
C LEU A 378 0.16 6.91 15.30
N ASN A 379 -0.60 7.47 14.36
CA ASN A 379 -0.17 8.59 13.55
C ASN A 379 -1.01 9.84 13.89
N LEU A 380 -0.34 10.84 14.44
CA LEU A 380 -0.87 12.15 14.85
C LEU A 380 -0.19 13.30 14.07
N ARG A 381 0.46 12.99 12.94
CA ARG A 381 1.17 13.99 12.15
C ARG A 381 0.30 15.20 11.84
N SER A 382 0.85 16.41 12.02
CA SER A 382 0.14 17.68 11.76
C SER A 382 -1.18 17.81 12.53
N CYS A 383 -1.22 17.30 13.78
CA CYS A 383 -2.29 17.57 14.74
C CYS A 383 -1.85 18.70 15.64
N ASP A 384 -2.19 19.94 15.30
CA ASP A 384 -1.64 21.18 15.92
C ASP A 384 -2.01 21.35 17.40
N ASN A 385 -2.98 20.58 17.91
CA ASN A 385 -3.42 20.63 19.31
C ASN A 385 -2.88 19.48 20.16
N ILE A 386 -1.96 18.69 19.63
CA ILE A 386 -1.22 17.67 20.39
C ILE A 386 0.07 18.29 20.92
N SER A 387 0.32 18.08 22.22
CA SER A 387 1.47 18.62 22.93
C SER A 387 2.24 17.54 23.72
N ASP A 388 3.25 17.97 24.48
CA ASP A 388 3.99 17.11 25.40
C ASP A 388 3.08 16.37 26.40
N ILE A 389 1.92 16.98 26.76
CA ILE A 389 0.93 16.37 27.66
C ILE A 389 0.29 15.12 27.05
N GLY A 390 0.02 15.13 25.74
CA GLY A 390 -0.46 13.95 25.03
C GLY A 390 0.52 12.79 25.13
N MET A 391 1.82 13.06 25.04
CA MET A 391 2.88 12.06 25.19
C MET A 391 2.97 11.55 26.64
N ALA A 392 2.74 12.40 27.64
CA ALA A 392 2.64 11.98 29.04
C ALA A 392 1.48 10.97 29.21
N TYR A 393 0.30 11.25 28.66
CA TYR A 393 -0.82 10.32 28.74
C TYR A 393 -0.53 8.97 28.05
N LEU A 394 0.16 8.97 26.89
CA LEU A 394 0.56 7.72 26.24
C LEU A 394 1.53 6.90 27.10
N ALA A 395 2.47 7.58 27.75
CA ALA A 395 3.47 6.94 28.62
C ALA A 395 2.82 6.34 29.88
N GLU A 396 1.91 7.09 30.53
CA GLU A 396 1.21 6.66 31.75
C GLU A 396 0.16 5.57 31.46
N GLY A 397 -0.45 5.56 30.28
CA GLY A 397 -1.52 4.64 29.91
C GLY A 397 -1.09 3.19 29.72
N GLY A 398 0.21 2.88 29.78
CA GLY A 398 0.75 1.54 29.58
C GLY A 398 0.55 1.02 28.14
N SER A 399 0.48 1.93 27.16
CA SER A 399 0.29 1.59 25.76
C SER A 399 1.45 0.75 25.22
N ARG A 400 1.12 -0.18 24.31
CA ARG A 400 2.12 -1.04 23.63
C ARG A 400 2.43 -0.54 22.22
N ILE A 401 2.48 0.78 22.05
CA ILE A 401 2.75 1.40 20.76
C ILE A 401 4.16 1.07 20.32
N SER A 402 4.29 0.57 19.11
CA SER A 402 5.55 0.24 18.43
C SER A 402 5.92 1.25 17.34
N SER A 403 4.93 2.00 16.82
CA SER A 403 5.14 3.05 15.83
C SER A 403 4.34 4.30 16.23
N LEU A 404 5.04 5.43 16.37
CA LEU A 404 4.46 6.73 16.71
C LEU A 404 4.95 7.79 15.73
N ASP A 405 4.02 8.52 15.12
CA ASP A 405 4.33 9.69 14.29
C ASP A 405 3.60 10.92 14.84
N VAL A 406 4.37 11.87 15.34
CA VAL A 406 3.92 13.20 15.81
C VAL A 406 4.62 14.32 15.01
N SER A 407 5.10 14.02 13.81
CA SER A 407 5.75 14.99 12.94
C SER A 407 4.85 16.19 12.67
N PHE A 408 5.45 17.38 12.62
CA PHE A 408 4.75 18.65 12.37
C PHE A 408 3.71 19.00 13.44
N CYS A 409 3.93 18.55 14.69
CA CYS A 409 3.19 19.00 15.86
C CYS A 409 4.04 20.03 16.60
N ASP A 410 3.75 21.30 16.40
CA ASP A 410 4.60 22.43 16.88
C ASP A 410 4.70 22.52 18.41
N LYS A 411 3.77 21.89 19.14
CA LYS A 411 3.75 21.86 20.63
C LYS A 411 4.47 20.65 21.22
N ILE A 412 5.11 19.82 20.37
CA ILE A 412 5.95 18.70 20.80
C ILE A 412 7.39 19.16 20.94
N GLY A 413 7.93 19.04 22.15
CA GLY A 413 9.28 19.46 22.50
C GLY A 413 10.06 18.40 23.28
N ASP A 414 11.10 18.83 23.98
CA ASP A 414 11.98 17.94 24.75
C ASP A 414 11.25 17.22 25.89
N GLN A 415 10.21 17.84 26.48
CA GLN A 415 9.40 17.20 27.54
C GLN A 415 8.63 15.99 27.01
N ALA A 416 8.13 16.04 25.76
CA ALA A 416 7.54 14.87 25.12
C ALA A 416 8.53 13.69 25.09
N LEU A 417 9.81 13.97 24.74
CA LEU A 417 10.85 12.93 24.69
C LEU A 417 11.20 12.38 26.08
N VAL A 418 11.10 13.20 27.13
CA VAL A 418 11.21 12.71 28.51
C VAL A 418 10.09 11.71 28.81
N HIS A 419 8.82 12.05 28.53
CA HIS A 419 7.68 11.13 28.75
C HIS A 419 7.78 9.86 27.92
N ILE A 420 8.10 9.99 26.62
CA ILE A 420 8.33 8.85 25.72
C ILE A 420 9.41 7.91 26.29
N SER A 421 10.51 8.47 26.80
CA SER A 421 11.63 7.70 27.37
C SER A 421 11.27 6.96 28.66
N GLN A 422 10.22 7.39 29.36
CA GLN A 422 9.78 6.83 30.64
C GLN A 422 8.68 5.77 30.51
N GLY A 423 7.94 5.72 29.38
CA GLY A 423 6.78 4.84 29.29
C GLY A 423 6.61 4.07 27.98
N LEU A 424 7.21 4.52 26.86
CA LEU A 424 6.99 3.89 25.54
C LEU A 424 8.14 2.97 25.11
N PHE A 425 8.51 2.01 25.96
CA PHE A 425 9.67 1.13 25.75
C PHE A 425 9.53 0.17 24.55
N ASN A 426 8.32 0.00 24.00
CA ASN A 426 8.08 -0.91 22.86
C ASN A 426 8.30 -0.23 21.50
N LEU A 427 8.69 1.05 21.46
CA LEU A 427 8.86 1.79 20.21
C LEU A 427 9.96 1.21 19.34
N LYS A 428 9.63 0.95 18.10
CA LYS A 428 10.53 0.59 17.00
C LYS A 428 10.63 1.65 15.94
N SER A 429 9.59 2.48 15.80
CA SER A 429 9.55 3.58 14.84
C SER A 429 9.04 4.85 15.54
N LEU A 430 9.80 5.92 15.44
CA LEU A 430 9.47 7.22 16.02
C LEU A 430 9.73 8.32 14.99
N SER A 431 8.69 9.10 14.68
CA SER A 431 8.77 10.24 13.77
C SER A 431 8.43 11.53 14.50
N LEU A 432 9.37 12.47 14.48
CA LEU A 432 9.37 13.76 15.17
C LEU A 432 9.76 14.91 14.22
N SER A 433 9.61 14.72 12.89
CA SER A 433 10.03 15.75 11.93
C SER A 433 9.36 17.09 12.20
N ALA A 434 10.13 18.16 12.12
CA ALA A 434 9.69 19.53 12.32
C ALA A 434 9.07 19.81 13.71
N CYS A 435 9.42 18.99 14.74
CA CYS A 435 9.08 19.26 16.14
C CYS A 435 10.12 20.17 16.82
N GLN A 436 9.76 20.72 18.00
CA GLN A 436 10.59 21.66 18.78
C GLN A 436 11.61 20.93 19.68
N ILE A 437 12.24 19.87 19.15
CA ILE A 437 13.18 19.03 19.91
C ILE A 437 14.63 19.49 19.74
N SER A 438 15.43 19.24 20.77
CA SER A 438 16.87 19.53 20.83
C SER A 438 17.70 18.28 21.16
N ASP A 439 19.01 18.45 21.23
CA ASP A 439 19.95 17.39 21.65
C ASP A 439 19.62 16.81 23.03
N GLU A 440 19.04 17.62 23.92
CA GLU A 440 18.70 17.17 25.29
C GLU A 440 17.60 16.13 25.29
N GLY A 441 16.53 16.38 24.51
CA GLY A 441 15.45 15.41 24.33
C GLY A 441 15.94 14.13 23.66
N ILE A 442 16.74 14.26 22.59
CA ILE A 442 17.32 13.11 21.89
C ILE A 442 18.20 12.26 22.82
N CYS A 443 19.00 12.90 23.68
CA CYS A 443 19.80 12.18 24.68
C CYS A 443 18.96 11.36 25.67
N LYS A 444 17.71 11.77 25.95
CA LYS A 444 16.82 10.98 26.83
C LYS A 444 16.36 9.70 26.14
N ILE A 445 15.79 9.81 24.94
CA ILE A 445 15.30 8.63 24.19
C ILE A 445 16.43 7.70 23.77
N ALA A 446 17.62 8.23 23.43
CA ALA A 446 18.76 7.42 23.02
C ALA A 446 19.25 6.49 24.14
N LYS A 447 19.14 6.93 25.40
CA LYS A 447 19.56 6.17 26.58
C LYS A 447 18.56 5.11 27.03
N THR A 448 17.33 5.11 26.50
CA THR A 448 16.25 4.22 26.96
C THR A 448 15.65 3.37 25.87
N LEU A 449 15.53 3.90 24.64
CA LEU A 449 14.91 3.21 23.50
C LEU A 449 15.95 2.49 22.63
N HIS A 450 16.62 1.50 23.21
CA HIS A 450 17.70 0.78 22.51
C HIS A 450 17.21 -0.06 21.33
N ASP A 451 15.95 -0.47 21.34
CA ASP A 451 15.32 -1.30 20.29
C ASP A 451 14.72 -0.47 19.14
N LEU A 452 14.95 0.85 19.13
CA LEU A 452 14.45 1.70 18.05
C LEU A 452 15.15 1.37 16.73
N GLU A 453 14.36 1.09 15.71
CA GLU A 453 14.82 0.71 14.38
C GLU A 453 14.74 1.87 13.38
N THR A 454 13.74 2.74 13.53
CA THR A 454 13.50 3.89 12.64
C THR A 454 13.33 5.16 13.46
N LEU A 455 14.12 6.17 13.15
CA LEU A 455 14.04 7.49 13.76
C LEU A 455 13.99 8.57 12.68
N ASN A 456 12.89 9.32 12.64
CA ASN A 456 12.76 10.48 11.76
C ASN A 456 12.75 11.76 12.58
N ILE A 457 13.80 12.54 12.45
CA ILE A 457 14.03 13.84 13.12
C ILE A 457 14.36 14.94 12.11
N GLY A 458 13.89 14.78 10.89
CA GLY A 458 14.06 15.76 9.82
C GLY A 458 13.47 17.13 10.19
N GLN A 459 14.05 18.20 9.67
CA GLN A 459 13.63 19.59 9.89
C GLN A 459 13.65 20.06 11.36
N CYS A 460 14.30 19.32 12.26
CA CYS A 460 14.49 19.75 13.65
C CYS A 460 15.70 20.69 13.75
N SER A 461 15.45 21.99 13.65
CA SER A 461 16.49 23.03 13.51
C SER A 461 17.38 23.22 14.74
N ARG A 462 16.99 22.67 15.91
CA ARG A 462 17.76 22.78 17.16
C ARG A 462 18.75 21.63 17.37
N LEU A 463 18.68 20.58 16.54
CA LEU A 463 19.59 19.43 16.62
C LEU A 463 20.96 19.75 16.05
N THR A 464 22.00 19.25 16.75
CA THR A 464 23.41 19.39 16.39
C THR A 464 24.12 18.02 16.38
N ASP A 465 25.41 18.02 16.08
CA ASP A 465 26.25 16.83 16.13
C ASP A 465 26.25 16.13 17.50
N LYS A 466 26.02 16.86 18.59
CA LYS A 466 25.94 16.31 19.96
C LYS A 466 24.82 15.25 20.07
N GLY A 467 23.63 15.57 19.53
CA GLY A 467 22.51 14.61 19.48
C GLY A 467 22.88 13.37 18.67
N LEU A 468 23.50 13.55 17.49
CA LEU A 468 23.92 12.44 16.64
C LEU A 468 24.97 11.55 17.28
N HIS A 469 25.93 12.12 18.03
CA HIS A 469 26.91 11.34 18.79
C HIS A 469 26.23 10.42 19.79
N THR A 470 25.24 10.95 20.54
CA THR A 470 24.51 10.14 21.51
C THR A 470 23.70 9.03 20.84
N ILE A 471 23.05 9.31 19.71
CA ILE A 471 22.36 8.29 18.90
C ILE A 471 23.34 7.20 18.48
N ALA A 472 24.50 7.56 17.90
CA ALA A 472 25.52 6.63 17.43
C ALA A 472 26.11 5.76 18.55
N GLU A 473 26.20 6.29 19.77
CA GLU A 473 26.70 5.55 20.93
C GLU A 473 25.68 4.57 21.50
N SER A 474 24.38 4.93 21.51
CA SER A 474 23.37 4.22 22.30
C SER A 474 22.40 3.39 21.46
N MET A 475 22.02 3.81 20.24
CA MET A 475 20.99 3.18 19.43
C MET A 475 21.56 2.19 18.40
N LYS A 476 22.11 1.06 18.84
CA LYS A 476 22.80 0.10 17.96
C LYS A 476 21.89 -0.68 17.02
N HIS A 477 20.58 -0.72 17.27
CA HIS A 477 19.58 -1.38 16.43
C HIS A 477 18.99 -0.47 15.36
N LEU A 478 19.42 0.81 15.28
CA LEU A 478 18.89 1.78 14.34
C LEU A 478 19.25 1.38 12.91
N LYS A 479 18.21 1.19 12.07
CA LYS A 479 18.30 0.79 10.66
C LYS A 479 18.05 1.95 9.71
N CYS A 480 17.19 2.88 10.12
CA CYS A 480 16.77 4.01 9.29
C CYS A 480 16.78 5.30 10.11
N ILE A 481 17.45 6.33 9.60
CA ILE A 481 17.42 7.66 10.18
C ILE A 481 17.16 8.70 9.09
N ASP A 482 16.25 9.63 9.36
CA ASP A 482 15.94 10.79 8.51
C ASP A 482 16.41 12.07 9.20
N LEU A 483 17.34 12.77 8.57
CA LEU A 483 17.95 14.02 9.00
C LEU A 483 17.69 15.16 7.98
N TYR A 484 16.71 14.97 7.07
CA TYR A 484 16.36 15.97 6.06
C TYR A 484 16.15 17.35 6.70
N GLY A 485 16.85 18.38 6.23
CA GLY A 485 16.66 19.75 6.68
C GLY A 485 17.18 20.08 8.09
N CYS A 486 17.98 19.23 8.73
CA CYS A 486 18.67 19.53 9.98
C CYS A 486 19.93 20.38 9.71
N THR A 487 19.80 21.70 9.66
CA THR A 487 20.82 22.63 9.16
C THR A 487 22.02 22.82 10.07
N ARG A 488 21.99 22.36 11.35
CA ARG A 488 23.09 22.51 12.32
C ARG A 488 23.92 21.25 12.49
N ILE A 489 23.62 20.20 11.75
CA ILE A 489 24.41 18.98 11.70
C ILE A 489 25.54 19.18 10.70
N THR A 490 26.76 18.70 11.05
CA THR A 490 27.93 18.77 10.19
C THR A 490 28.42 17.38 9.76
N THR A 491 29.47 17.33 8.95
CA THR A 491 30.11 16.08 8.53
C THR A 491 30.60 15.24 9.72
N ASN A 492 31.02 15.88 10.81
CA ASN A 492 31.48 15.19 12.02
C ASN A 492 30.36 14.33 12.66
N GLY A 493 29.16 14.90 12.79
CA GLY A 493 27.99 14.16 13.28
C GLY A 493 27.61 12.99 12.34
N LEU A 494 27.64 13.22 11.01
CA LEU A 494 27.34 12.20 10.02
C LEU A 494 28.33 11.04 10.02
N GLU A 495 29.63 11.30 10.14
CA GLU A 495 30.64 10.24 10.24
C GLU A 495 30.40 9.30 11.43
N ARG A 496 29.87 9.82 12.53
CA ARG A 496 29.50 9.00 13.69
C ARG A 496 28.28 8.12 13.42
N ILE A 497 27.23 8.70 12.83
CA ILE A 497 26.01 7.95 12.47
C ILE A 497 26.30 6.84 11.46
N MET A 498 27.15 7.08 10.48
CA MET A 498 27.55 6.08 9.47
C MET A 498 28.28 4.86 10.06
N LYS A 499 28.78 4.94 11.30
CA LYS A 499 29.38 3.81 12.03
C LYS A 499 28.38 2.91 12.74
N LEU A 500 27.08 3.22 12.68
CA LEU A 500 26.06 2.36 13.26
C LEU A 500 26.01 1.00 12.53
N PRO A 501 26.03 -0.12 13.28
CA PRO A 501 26.25 -1.45 12.69
C PRO A 501 25.09 -1.95 11.82
N GLN A 502 23.88 -1.46 12.05
CA GLN A 502 22.67 -1.90 11.35
C GLN A 502 22.07 -0.83 10.43
N LEU A 503 22.71 0.33 10.31
CA LEU A 503 22.17 1.43 9.52
C LEU A 503 22.14 1.05 8.03
N SER A 504 20.96 1.00 7.45
CA SER A 504 20.74 0.68 6.04
C SER A 504 20.26 1.88 5.23
N THR A 505 19.57 2.83 5.89
CA THR A 505 18.98 4.00 5.23
C THR A 505 19.30 5.28 6.00
N LEU A 506 19.91 6.23 5.30
CA LEU A 506 20.20 7.57 5.79
C LEU A 506 19.63 8.58 4.79
N ASN A 507 18.63 9.36 5.22
CA ASN A 507 18.06 10.44 4.42
C ASN A 507 18.63 11.79 4.85
N LEU A 508 19.34 12.46 3.95
CA LEU A 508 19.92 13.79 4.18
C LEU A 508 19.23 14.88 3.34
N GLY A 509 18.43 14.46 2.34
CA GLY A 509 17.86 15.37 1.35
C GLY A 509 18.93 16.01 0.48
N LEU A 510 18.65 17.21 -0.02
CA LEU A 510 19.62 18.02 -0.76
C LEU A 510 20.49 18.77 0.25
N TRP A 511 21.56 18.15 0.69
CA TRP A 511 22.58 18.83 1.50
C TRP A 511 23.45 19.71 0.62
N HIS A 512 23.35 21.02 0.82
CA HIS A 512 24.43 21.90 0.43
C HIS A 512 25.51 21.81 1.51
N VAL A 513 26.54 20.99 1.27
CA VAL A 513 27.76 20.98 2.06
C VAL A 513 28.35 22.38 1.97
N ARG A 514 28.31 23.13 3.07
CA ARG A 514 29.07 24.36 3.25
C ARG A 514 30.47 24.02 3.71
#